data_c18eb2d4ed91d5457f936443b43346d8
#
_entry.id   c18eb2d4ed91d5457f936443b43346d8
#
_cell.length_a   1.000
_cell.length_b   1.000
_cell.length_c   1.000
_cell.angle_alpha   90.00
_cell.angle_beta   90.00
_cell.angle_gamma   90.00
#
_symmetry.space_group_name_H-M   'P 1'
#
loop_
_entity.id
_entity.type
_entity.pdbx_description
1 polymer ?
#
loop_
_entity_poly.entity_id
_entity_poly.type
_entity_poly.pdbx_seq_one_letter_code
_entity_poly.pdbx_strand_id
1 'polypeptide(L)'
;MTHRSGRHFLQIPGPTNVPERVLRAMDLPTIDHRGPQFGELGRELFDGLKQVFRTAQPVVIYPASGTGAWEAALVNSLSAGDREIGRAHV
;
A
#
# COMPACT_ATOMS: atom_id res chain seq x y z
N MET A 1 -18.25 16.58 26.29
CA MET A 1 -17.84 15.48 25.40
C MET A 1 -18.96 15.19 24.40
N THR A 2 -18.63 15.03 23.18
CA THR A 2 -19.59 14.72 22.14
C THR A 2 -19.79 13.20 22.04
N HIS A 3 -21.02 12.77 22.18
CA HIS A 3 -21.37 11.39 21.95
C HIS A 3 -21.49 11.13 20.45
N ARG A 4 -20.93 10.04 19.99
CA ARG A 4 -21.01 9.63 18.61
C ARG A 4 -21.56 8.22 18.53
N SER A 5 -22.51 8.02 17.66
CA SER A 5 -23.06 6.72 17.39
C SER A 5 -22.97 6.45 15.89
N GLY A 6 -22.82 5.17 15.54
CA GLY A 6 -22.77 4.77 14.17
C GLY A 6 -21.41 5.00 13.51
N ARG A 7 -21.39 4.78 12.23
CA ARG A 7 -20.18 4.82 11.42
C ARG A 7 -20.05 6.18 10.72
N HIS A 8 -18.85 6.70 10.71
CA HIS A 8 -18.55 7.92 9.99
C HIS A 8 -17.94 7.59 8.62
N PHE A 9 -18.53 8.16 7.57
CA PHE A 9 -18.04 7.97 6.22
C PHE A 9 -17.23 9.19 5.80
N LEU A 10 -15.98 8.95 5.46
CA LEU A 10 -15.07 10.02 5.06
C LEU A 10 -15.23 10.33 3.58
N GLN A 11 -15.29 11.62 3.27
CA GLN A 11 -15.47 12.14 1.91
C GLN A 11 -14.33 13.10 1.54
N ILE A 12 -13.13 12.72 1.90
CA ILE A 12 -11.93 13.55 1.71
C ILE A 12 -10.86 12.75 0.98
N PRO A 13 -9.84 13.41 0.43
CA PRO A 13 -8.75 12.71 -0.28
C PRO A 13 -7.94 11.75 0.58
N GLY A 14 -8.10 11.82 1.87
CA GLY A 14 -7.49 10.97 2.86
C GLY A 14 -7.58 11.62 4.23
N PRO A 15 -7.61 10.84 5.31
CA PRO A 15 -7.65 9.37 5.35
C PRO A 15 -8.97 8.80 4.85
N THR A 16 -9.02 7.50 4.70
CA THR A 16 -10.21 6.80 4.21
C THR A 16 -10.72 5.79 5.24
N ASN A 17 -12.00 5.46 5.12
CA ASN A 17 -12.56 4.36 5.88
C ASN A 17 -11.90 3.05 5.44
N VAL A 18 -11.58 2.22 6.42
CA VAL A 18 -11.02 0.90 6.17
C VAL A 18 -12.11 -0.13 6.45
N PRO A 19 -12.38 -1.04 5.51
CA PRO A 19 -13.38 -2.08 5.75
C PRO A 19 -13.04 -2.91 6.99
N GLU A 20 -14.06 -3.30 7.74
CA GLU A 20 -13.87 -4.07 8.97
C GLU A 20 -13.11 -5.37 8.72
N ARG A 21 -13.35 -6.00 7.60
CA ARG A 21 -12.66 -7.23 7.21
C ARG A 21 -11.14 -7.01 7.11
N VAL A 22 -10.72 -5.86 6.62
CA VAL A 22 -9.30 -5.50 6.54
C VAL A 22 -8.75 -5.20 7.94
N LEU A 23 -9.50 -4.44 8.75
CA LEU A 23 -9.09 -4.15 10.12
C LEU A 23 -8.91 -5.41 10.94
N ARG A 24 -9.82 -6.38 10.80
CA ARG A 24 -9.72 -7.66 11.50
C ARG A 24 -8.51 -8.47 11.05
N ALA A 25 -8.16 -8.40 9.77
CA ALA A 25 -6.99 -9.07 9.26
C ALA A 25 -5.68 -8.50 9.83
N MET A 26 -5.69 -7.24 10.20
CA MET A 26 -4.54 -6.59 10.83
C MET A 26 -4.44 -6.85 12.33
N ASP A 27 -5.53 -7.25 12.95
CA ASP A 27 -5.61 -7.47 14.39
C ASP A 27 -5.22 -8.91 14.76
N LEU A 28 -3.99 -9.27 14.44
CA LEU A 28 -3.44 -10.59 14.71
C LEU A 28 -2.13 -10.45 15.50
N PRO A 29 -1.77 -11.49 16.27
CA PRO A 29 -0.51 -11.45 16.99
C PRO A 29 0.68 -11.27 16.06
N THR A 30 1.68 -10.55 16.55
CA THR A 30 2.93 -10.35 15.85
C THR A 30 3.66 -11.67 15.67
N ILE A 31 4.19 -11.91 14.49
CA ILE A 31 4.95 -13.13 14.18
C ILE A 31 6.40 -12.77 13.89
N ASP A 32 7.27 -13.76 13.95
CA ASP A 32 8.69 -13.60 13.65
C ASP A 32 8.86 -13.35 12.14
N HIS A 33 9.37 -12.18 11.79
CA HIS A 33 9.60 -11.80 10.40
C HIS A 33 10.69 -12.63 9.69
N ARG A 34 11.47 -13.39 10.45
CA ARG A 34 12.49 -14.30 9.91
C ARG A 34 12.02 -15.75 9.89
N GLY A 35 10.84 -16.02 10.40
CA GLY A 35 10.31 -17.36 10.48
C GLY A 35 9.63 -17.81 9.19
N PRO A 36 9.39 -19.13 9.06
CA PRO A 36 8.74 -19.66 7.86
C PRO A 36 7.30 -19.18 7.69
N GLN A 37 6.61 -18.88 8.78
CA GLN A 37 5.24 -18.38 8.73
C GLN A 37 5.16 -17.04 8.02
N PHE A 38 6.11 -16.15 8.30
CA PHE A 38 6.17 -14.85 7.60
C PHE A 38 6.54 -15.03 6.14
N GLY A 39 7.43 -15.99 5.84
CA GLY A 39 7.79 -16.31 4.46
C GLY A 39 6.60 -16.77 3.63
N GLU A 40 5.73 -17.59 4.19
CA GLU A 40 4.50 -18.01 3.53
C GLU A 40 3.56 -16.84 3.29
N LEU A 41 3.37 -15.99 4.30
CA LEU A 41 2.56 -14.79 4.18
C LEU A 41 3.10 -13.87 3.09
N GLY A 42 4.40 -13.67 3.05
CA GLY A 42 5.05 -12.83 2.04
C GLY A 42 4.83 -13.35 0.63
N ARG A 43 4.99 -14.64 0.42
CA ARG A 43 4.74 -15.24 -0.91
C ARG A 43 3.30 -15.08 -1.33
N GLU A 44 2.36 -15.29 -0.42
CA GLU A 44 0.94 -15.12 -0.70
C GLU A 44 0.62 -13.67 -1.07
N LEU A 45 1.21 -12.71 -0.36
CA LEU A 45 1.01 -11.29 -0.63
C LEU A 45 1.56 -10.90 -2.00
N PHE A 46 2.76 -11.35 -2.35
CA PHE A 46 3.35 -11.03 -3.65
C PHE A 46 2.54 -11.63 -4.80
N ASP A 47 2.07 -12.85 -4.64
CA ASP A 47 1.22 -13.48 -5.66
C ASP A 47 -0.11 -12.73 -5.81
N GLY A 48 -0.72 -12.35 -4.70
CA GLY A 48 -1.96 -11.57 -4.72
C GLY A 48 -1.78 -10.20 -5.35
N LEU A 49 -0.67 -9.53 -5.08
CA LEU A 49 -0.39 -8.22 -5.66
C LEU A 49 -0.18 -8.28 -7.16
N LYS A 50 0.41 -9.36 -7.68
CA LYS A 50 0.52 -9.56 -9.12
C LYS A 50 -0.85 -9.58 -9.78
N GLN A 51 -1.84 -10.19 -9.13
CA GLN A 51 -3.21 -10.21 -9.64
C GLN A 51 -3.83 -8.82 -9.63
N VAL A 52 -3.59 -8.04 -8.57
CA VAL A 52 -4.08 -6.67 -8.48
C VAL A 52 -3.51 -5.80 -9.60
N PHE A 53 -2.22 -5.90 -9.85
CA PHE A 53 -1.56 -5.15 -10.92
C PHE A 53 -1.66 -5.79 -12.30
N ARG A 54 -2.25 -6.99 -12.39
CA ARG A 54 -2.38 -7.75 -13.64
C ARG A 54 -1.05 -7.93 -14.35
N THR A 55 -0.05 -8.39 -13.63
CA THR A 55 1.30 -8.56 -14.16
C THR A 55 1.87 -9.92 -13.77
N ALA A 56 2.71 -10.48 -14.64
CA ALA A 56 3.54 -11.62 -14.32
C ALA A 56 4.91 -11.21 -13.79
N GLN A 57 5.21 -9.91 -13.84
CA GLN A 57 6.49 -9.38 -13.38
C GLN A 57 6.54 -9.25 -11.86
N PRO A 58 7.72 -9.20 -11.26
CA PRO A 58 7.84 -9.02 -9.83
C PRO A 58 7.20 -7.71 -9.36
N VAL A 59 6.51 -7.79 -8.23
CA VAL A 59 5.99 -6.62 -7.53
C VAL A 59 6.85 -6.41 -6.30
N VAL A 60 7.26 -5.17 -6.06
CA VAL A 60 8.13 -4.83 -4.94
C VAL A 60 7.34 -4.11 -3.88
N ILE A 61 7.50 -4.55 -2.62
CA ILE A 61 6.94 -3.87 -1.46
C ILE A 61 8.11 -3.28 -0.69
N TYR A 62 8.08 -1.97 -0.45
CA TYR A 62 9.09 -1.34 0.40
C TYR A 62 8.43 -0.30 1.31
N PRO A 63 8.98 -0.10 2.50
CA PRO A 63 8.41 0.84 3.45
C PRO A 63 8.63 2.28 2.98
N ALA A 64 7.55 2.93 2.60
CA ALA A 64 7.58 4.31 2.12
C ALA A 64 6.18 4.88 2.12
N SER A 65 6.08 6.15 1.73
CA SER A 65 4.82 6.81 1.46
C SER A 65 4.53 6.82 -0.03
N GLY A 66 3.38 7.38 -0.42
CA GLY A 66 3.07 7.61 -1.83
C GLY A 66 4.12 8.46 -2.54
N THR A 67 4.71 9.42 -1.82
CA THR A 67 5.79 10.25 -2.36
C THR A 67 7.02 9.40 -2.70
N GLY A 68 7.37 8.45 -1.84
CA GLY A 68 8.47 7.52 -2.12
C GLY A 68 8.19 6.63 -3.30
N ALA A 69 6.95 6.18 -3.48
CA ALA A 69 6.56 5.39 -4.64
C ALA A 69 6.67 6.19 -5.94
N TRP A 70 6.26 7.46 -5.92
CA TRP A 70 6.44 8.38 -7.05
C TRP A 70 7.91 8.52 -7.43
N GLU A 71 8.76 8.77 -6.45
CA GLU A 71 10.18 8.90 -6.68
C GLU A 71 10.77 7.63 -7.29
N ALA A 72 10.41 6.46 -6.75
CA ALA A 72 10.87 5.19 -7.28
C ALA A 72 10.45 4.98 -8.72
N ALA A 73 9.22 5.32 -9.07
CA ALA A 73 8.73 5.21 -10.44
C ALA A 73 9.49 6.12 -11.39
N LEU A 74 9.72 7.37 -11.00
CA LEU A 74 10.37 8.36 -11.85
C LEU A 74 11.86 8.03 -12.09
N VAL A 75 12.60 7.71 -11.03
CA VAL A 75 14.04 7.45 -11.16
C VAL A 75 14.33 6.15 -11.91
N ASN A 76 13.39 5.22 -11.93
CA ASN A 76 13.56 3.95 -12.62
C ASN A 76 12.96 3.93 -14.03
N SER A 77 12.20 4.94 -14.41
CA SER A 77 11.52 4.99 -15.71
C SER A 77 12.00 6.11 -16.61
N LEU A 78 12.62 7.14 -16.04
CA LEU A 78 13.00 8.33 -16.78
C LEU A 78 14.52 8.54 -16.75
N SER A 79 14.99 9.24 -17.77
CA SER A 79 16.39 9.66 -17.88
C SER A 79 16.52 11.15 -17.60
N ALA A 80 17.73 11.61 -17.32
CA ALA A 80 17.98 13.03 -17.11
C ALA A 80 17.53 13.85 -18.33
N GLY A 81 16.76 14.89 -18.08
CA GLY A 81 16.22 15.75 -19.13
C GLY A 81 14.84 15.36 -19.63
N ASP A 82 14.32 14.19 -19.25
CA ASP A 82 12.98 13.79 -19.60
C ASP A 82 11.95 14.64 -18.86
N ARG A 83 10.76 14.73 -19.43
CA ARG A 83 9.67 15.48 -18.85
C ARG A 83 8.64 14.56 -18.19
N GLU A 84 8.11 15.03 -17.08
CA GLU A 84 6.99 14.41 -16.41
C GLU A 84 5.96 15.49 -16.14
N ILE A 85 4.69 15.16 -16.40
CA ILE A 85 3.59 16.07 -16.11
C ILE A 85 2.69 15.37 -15.10
N GLY A 86 2.70 15.87 -13.88
CA GLY A 86 1.94 15.29 -12.79
C GLY A 86 0.84 16.23 -12.30
N ARG A 87 -0.12 15.64 -11.59
CA ARG A 87 -1.23 16.37 -11.00
C ARG A 87 -0.94 16.82 -9.57
N ALA A 88 -0.11 16.12 -8.89
CA ALA A 88 0.17 16.34 -7.49
C ALA A 88 1.60 16.82 -7.33
N HIS A 89 1.78 18.10 -7.35
CA HIS A 89 3.06 18.72 -7.05
C HIS A 89 3.02 19.25 -5.63
N VAL A 90 3.84 18.72 -4.83
CA VAL A 90 3.92 19.14 -3.45
C VAL A 90 5.33 19.58 -3.13
#